data_90ce2d5dc86a0012ef2b4f353e2189e6
#
_entry.id   90ce2d5dc86a0012ef2b4f353e2189e6
#
_cell.length_a   1.000
_cell.length_b   1.000
_cell.length_c   1.000
_cell.angle_alpha   90.00
_cell.angle_beta   90.00
_cell.angle_gamma   90.00
#
_symmetry.space_group_name_H-M   'P 1'
#
loop_
_entity.id
_entity.type
_entity.pdbx_description
1 polymer ?
#
loop_
_entity_poly.entity_id
_entity_poly.type
_entity_poly.pdbx_seq_one_letter_code
_entity_poly.pdbx_strand_id
1 'polypeptide(L)'
;MDYTVLDNSALFSGIPTKELCNDLNTVPHHIQRYDKGETIFHLMENASRIGIVLEGNVQAQKPFPNGSQINVSVRKAGELIGAAAAFSRSQKYPCDVVALESATIMFFLREDILLLLQKDLRIMKNFISELATASFMLQQRLELLSYNGIAQKAAFYLLIQARQSGKNVIKIPGSVSNWAMIMNVSRSSLHRELKKLEADGLIAYAPPVIEIHDFDALQNVLSK
;
A
#
# COMPACT_ATOMS: atom_id res chain seq x y z
N MET A 1 20.26 -8.88 -17.78
CA MET A 1 19.01 -8.89 -17.04
C MET A 1 18.21 -7.65 -17.42
N ASP A 2 16.93 -7.81 -17.65
CA ASP A 2 16.06 -6.66 -17.99
C ASP A 2 15.59 -6.00 -16.68
N TYR A 3 16.09 -4.80 -16.40
CA TYR A 3 15.71 -4.01 -15.22
C TYR A 3 14.63 -2.97 -15.54
N THR A 4 13.95 -3.08 -16.68
CA THR A 4 12.93 -2.10 -17.10
C THR A 4 11.76 -2.01 -16.10
N VAL A 5 11.49 -3.07 -15.36
CA VAL A 5 10.48 -3.05 -14.27
C VAL A 5 10.85 -2.06 -13.17
N LEU A 6 12.15 -1.82 -12.95
CA LEU A 6 12.64 -0.89 -11.92
C LEU A 6 12.39 0.57 -12.30
N ASP A 7 12.21 0.88 -13.59
CA ASP A 7 11.83 2.24 -14.05
C ASP A 7 10.46 2.66 -13.50
N ASN A 8 9.60 1.69 -13.18
CA ASN A 8 8.30 1.91 -12.55
C ASN A 8 8.34 1.84 -11.02
N SER A 9 9.50 1.56 -10.43
CA SER A 9 9.65 1.52 -8.98
C SER A 9 9.74 2.92 -8.40
N ALA A 10 8.92 3.20 -7.38
CA ALA A 10 9.01 4.46 -6.65
C ALA A 10 10.39 4.69 -6.04
N LEU A 11 11.09 3.61 -5.63
CA LEU A 11 12.46 3.67 -5.11
C LEU A 11 13.45 4.27 -6.11
N PHE A 12 13.30 3.96 -7.39
CA PHE A 12 14.22 4.37 -8.44
C PHE A 12 13.67 5.50 -9.33
N SER A 13 12.58 6.10 -8.92
CA SER A 13 11.96 7.22 -9.64
C SER A 13 12.97 8.35 -9.90
N GLY A 14 13.01 8.84 -11.15
CA GLY A 14 13.89 9.93 -11.57
C GLY A 14 15.36 9.53 -11.78
N ILE A 15 15.68 8.23 -11.78
CA ILE A 15 17.04 7.74 -12.02
C ILE A 15 17.07 7.07 -13.40
N PRO A 16 17.94 7.52 -14.33
CA PRO A 16 18.08 6.86 -15.62
C PRO A 16 18.52 5.39 -15.47
N THR A 17 17.90 4.47 -16.22
CA THR A 17 18.16 3.02 -16.15
C THR A 17 19.65 2.69 -16.24
N LYS A 18 20.42 3.41 -17.07
CA LYS A 18 21.86 3.19 -17.21
C LYS A 18 22.64 3.51 -15.92
N GLU A 19 22.28 4.59 -15.21
CA GLU A 19 22.89 4.93 -13.92
C GLU A 19 22.52 3.90 -12.88
N LEU A 20 21.23 3.53 -12.82
CA LEU A 20 20.72 2.51 -11.91
C LEU A 20 21.43 1.17 -12.10
N CYS A 21 21.62 0.70 -13.35
CA CYS A 21 22.34 -0.53 -13.62
C CYS A 21 23.80 -0.48 -13.10
N ASN A 22 24.47 0.66 -13.25
CA ASN A 22 25.83 0.84 -12.73
C ASN A 22 25.85 0.75 -11.19
N ASP A 23 24.90 1.35 -10.52
CA ASP A 23 24.81 1.30 -9.04
C ASP A 23 24.48 -0.11 -8.56
N LEU A 24 23.50 -0.78 -9.17
CA LEU A 24 23.13 -2.15 -8.84
C LEU A 24 24.28 -3.16 -9.06
N ASN A 25 25.08 -2.99 -10.10
CA ASN A 25 26.23 -3.87 -10.36
C ASN A 25 27.32 -3.79 -9.27
N THR A 26 27.30 -2.76 -8.43
CA THR A 26 28.31 -2.56 -7.38
C THR A 26 27.79 -2.89 -5.97
N VAL A 27 26.52 -3.23 -5.86
CA VAL A 27 25.88 -3.56 -4.58
C VAL A 27 25.42 -5.01 -4.61
N PRO A 28 25.83 -5.86 -3.63
CA PRO A 28 25.41 -7.24 -3.58
C PRO A 28 23.88 -7.35 -3.51
N HIS A 29 23.35 -8.18 -4.38
CA HIS A 29 21.94 -8.53 -4.39
C HIS A 29 21.77 -9.93 -4.99
N HIS A 30 20.63 -10.56 -4.72
CA HIS A 30 20.28 -11.83 -5.35
C HIS A 30 18.83 -11.82 -5.81
N ILE A 31 18.53 -12.60 -6.83
CA ILE A 31 17.18 -12.72 -7.37
C ILE A 31 16.70 -14.15 -7.11
N GLN A 32 15.48 -14.26 -6.61
CA GLN A 32 14.86 -15.53 -6.30
C GLN A 32 13.43 -15.55 -6.84
N ARG A 33 13.05 -16.68 -7.42
CA ARG A 33 11.70 -16.97 -7.89
C ARG A 33 10.96 -17.78 -6.83
N TYR A 34 9.67 -17.47 -6.70
CA TYR A 34 8.73 -18.15 -5.83
C TYR A 34 7.52 -18.62 -6.63
N ASP A 35 7.05 -19.81 -6.34
CA ASP A 35 5.80 -20.31 -6.88
C ASP A 35 4.61 -19.79 -6.08
N LYS A 36 3.43 -19.86 -6.69
CA LYS A 36 2.18 -19.44 -6.03
C LYS A 36 1.98 -20.16 -4.70
N GLY A 37 1.76 -19.37 -3.65
CA GLY A 37 1.54 -19.86 -2.28
C GLY A 37 2.80 -20.03 -1.46
N GLU A 38 4.00 -19.86 -2.05
CA GLU A 38 5.24 -19.91 -1.29
C GLU A 38 5.42 -18.67 -0.41
N THR A 39 5.97 -18.89 0.79
CA THR A 39 6.25 -17.82 1.74
C THR A 39 7.63 -17.23 1.49
N ILE A 40 7.68 -15.93 1.32
CA ILE A 40 8.90 -15.14 1.05
C ILE A 40 9.52 -14.65 2.35
N PHE A 41 8.70 -14.15 3.28
CA PHE A 41 9.08 -13.76 4.64
C PHE A 41 8.10 -14.40 5.63
N HIS A 42 8.62 -14.89 6.76
CA HIS A 42 7.81 -15.46 7.83
C HIS A 42 7.59 -14.47 8.97
N LEU A 43 6.39 -14.50 9.52
CA LEU A 43 6.03 -13.76 10.74
C LEU A 43 7.06 -14.00 11.85
N MET A 44 7.56 -12.94 12.49
CA MET A 44 8.55 -12.94 13.56
C MET A 44 9.96 -13.45 13.18
N GLU A 45 10.20 -13.79 11.91
CA GLU A 45 11.55 -14.02 11.39
C GLU A 45 12.40 -12.73 11.47
N ASN A 46 13.71 -12.88 11.56
CA ASN A 46 14.64 -11.74 11.56
C ASN A 46 14.62 -11.01 10.22
N ALA A 47 14.30 -9.71 10.25
CA ALA A 47 14.18 -8.87 9.05
C ALA A 47 15.56 -8.36 8.61
N SER A 48 16.40 -9.29 8.13
CA SER A 48 17.77 -9.00 7.67
C SER A 48 17.83 -8.57 6.20
N ARG A 49 16.75 -8.73 5.42
CA ARG A 49 16.72 -8.46 3.99
C ARG A 49 15.47 -7.70 3.58
N ILE A 50 15.60 -6.99 2.46
CA ILE A 50 14.55 -6.21 1.80
C ILE A 50 14.40 -6.76 0.41
N GLY A 51 13.17 -6.87 -0.09
CA GLY A 51 12.88 -7.31 -1.45
C GLY A 51 12.29 -6.18 -2.30
N ILE A 52 12.56 -6.25 -3.61
CA ILE A 52 11.83 -5.51 -4.65
C ILE A 52 11.16 -6.56 -5.51
N VAL A 53 9.85 -6.45 -5.69
CA VAL A 53 9.10 -7.34 -6.56
C VAL A 53 9.45 -6.99 -8.00
N LEU A 54 10.08 -7.92 -8.73
CA LEU A 54 10.39 -7.74 -10.16
C LEU A 54 9.24 -8.22 -11.04
N GLU A 55 8.55 -9.29 -10.63
CA GLU A 55 7.47 -9.90 -11.39
C GLU A 55 6.45 -10.52 -10.44
N GLY A 56 5.17 -10.53 -10.84
CA GLY A 56 4.07 -11.09 -10.07
C GLY A 56 3.55 -10.18 -8.98
N ASN A 57 2.72 -10.75 -8.10
CA ASN A 57 2.10 -10.07 -6.97
C ASN A 57 2.33 -10.88 -5.70
N VAL A 58 2.63 -10.17 -4.60
CA VAL A 58 2.80 -10.78 -3.28
C VAL A 58 1.88 -10.14 -2.26
N GLN A 59 1.49 -10.88 -1.24
CA GLN A 59 0.55 -10.44 -0.21
C GLN A 59 1.16 -10.54 1.17
N ALA A 60 1.12 -9.45 1.90
CA ALA A 60 1.37 -9.45 3.33
C ALA A 60 0.10 -9.90 4.05
N GLN A 61 0.21 -10.95 4.88
CA GLN A 61 -0.91 -11.55 5.59
C GLN A 61 -0.49 -11.89 7.03
N LYS A 62 -1.41 -11.72 7.97
CA LYS A 62 -1.20 -12.10 9.36
C LYS A 62 -2.11 -13.26 9.73
N PRO A 63 -1.55 -14.46 9.99
CA PRO A 63 -2.34 -15.59 10.46
C PRO A 63 -2.72 -15.40 11.93
N PHE A 64 -3.90 -15.93 12.31
CA PHE A 64 -4.37 -16.01 13.69
C PHE A 64 -4.43 -17.46 14.16
N PRO A 65 -4.36 -17.69 15.49
CA PRO A 65 -4.42 -19.05 16.06
C PRO A 65 -5.70 -19.82 15.73
N ASN A 66 -6.80 -19.13 15.42
CA ASN A 66 -8.08 -19.75 15.02
C ASN A 66 -8.14 -20.14 13.54
N GLY A 67 -7.02 -20.06 12.81
CA GLY A 67 -6.94 -20.38 11.39
C GLY A 67 -7.44 -19.28 10.44
N SER A 68 -7.98 -18.18 10.96
CA SER A 68 -8.28 -17.00 10.13
C SER A 68 -7.01 -16.22 9.79
N GLN A 69 -7.07 -15.39 8.76
CA GLN A 69 -5.98 -14.51 8.39
C GLN A 69 -6.49 -13.12 8.00
N ILE A 70 -5.71 -12.10 8.28
CA ILE A 70 -5.96 -10.74 7.77
C ILE A 70 -4.97 -10.44 6.65
N ASN A 71 -5.51 -10.04 5.51
CA ASN A 71 -4.74 -9.50 4.42
C ASN A 71 -4.37 -8.04 4.73
N VAL A 72 -3.08 -7.79 4.90
CA VAL A 72 -2.56 -6.47 5.28
C VAL A 72 -2.41 -5.59 4.05
N SER A 73 -1.72 -6.09 3.02
CA SER A 73 -1.50 -5.36 1.76
C SER A 73 -1.08 -6.32 0.66
N VAL A 74 -1.32 -5.90 -0.59
CA VAL A 74 -0.75 -6.55 -1.78
C VAL A 74 0.35 -5.65 -2.32
N ARG A 75 1.46 -6.24 -2.76
CA ARG A 75 2.58 -5.58 -3.41
C ARG A 75 2.75 -6.13 -4.83
N LYS A 76 3.00 -5.22 -5.75
CA LYS A 76 3.12 -5.49 -7.19
C LYS A 76 4.56 -5.27 -7.66
N ALA A 77 4.82 -5.61 -8.92
CA ALA A 77 6.09 -5.32 -9.56
C ALA A 77 6.49 -3.83 -9.40
N GLY A 78 7.75 -3.59 -9.06
CA GLY A 78 8.32 -2.29 -8.72
C GLY A 78 8.22 -1.91 -7.23
N GLU A 79 7.43 -2.59 -6.41
CA GLU A 79 7.21 -2.22 -5.01
C GLU A 79 8.15 -2.95 -4.04
N LEU A 80 8.47 -2.24 -2.93
CA LEU A 80 9.30 -2.74 -1.83
C LEU A 80 8.51 -3.65 -0.89
N ILE A 81 9.19 -4.71 -0.41
CA ILE A 81 8.73 -5.58 0.68
C ILE A 81 9.78 -5.66 1.78
N GLY A 82 9.35 -5.74 3.02
CA GLY A 82 10.23 -5.93 4.19
C GLY A 82 10.98 -4.68 4.66
N ALA A 83 10.97 -3.55 3.94
CA ALA A 83 11.76 -2.36 4.26
C ALA A 83 11.47 -1.79 5.66
N ALA A 84 10.21 -1.59 6.00
CA ALA A 84 9.82 -1.07 7.31
C ALA A 84 10.25 -1.99 8.46
N ALA A 85 10.20 -3.31 8.25
CA ALA A 85 10.63 -4.31 9.24
C ALA A 85 12.15 -4.28 9.44
N ALA A 86 12.91 -4.30 8.32
CA ALA A 86 14.37 -4.34 8.35
C ALA A 86 14.99 -3.11 9.05
N PHE A 87 14.36 -1.93 8.93
CA PHE A 87 14.82 -0.70 9.57
C PHE A 87 14.09 -0.34 10.86
N SER A 88 13.13 -1.18 11.31
CA SER A 88 12.50 -1.00 12.62
C SER A 88 13.43 -1.44 13.75
N ARG A 89 13.15 -0.93 14.96
CA ARG A 89 13.91 -1.36 16.16
C ARG A 89 13.71 -2.84 16.49
N SER A 90 12.56 -3.42 16.15
CA SER A 90 12.27 -4.83 16.42
C SER A 90 13.01 -5.77 15.49
N GLN A 91 13.36 -5.33 14.30
CA GLN A 91 13.98 -6.12 13.23
C GLN A 91 13.32 -7.49 13.03
N LYS A 92 11.98 -7.53 13.14
CA LYS A 92 11.16 -8.72 12.93
C LYS A 92 10.09 -8.44 11.90
N TYR A 93 9.83 -9.38 10.97
CA TYR A 93 8.71 -9.24 10.05
C TYR A 93 7.38 -9.32 10.81
N PRO A 94 6.49 -8.33 10.68
CA PRO A 94 5.24 -8.28 11.44
C PRO A 94 4.14 -9.19 10.88
N CYS A 95 4.37 -9.81 9.73
CA CYS A 95 3.42 -10.66 9.02
C CYS A 95 4.18 -11.58 8.05
N ASP A 96 3.50 -12.63 7.57
CA ASP A 96 3.98 -13.41 6.44
C ASP A 96 3.87 -12.58 5.16
N VAL A 97 4.78 -12.82 4.21
CA VAL A 97 4.65 -12.34 2.83
C VAL A 97 4.63 -13.56 1.92
N VAL A 98 3.55 -13.73 1.16
CA VAL A 98 3.27 -14.91 0.34
C VAL A 98 3.08 -14.52 -1.11
N ALA A 99 3.57 -15.33 -2.03
CA ALA A 99 3.37 -15.16 -3.46
C ALA A 99 1.90 -15.48 -3.85
N LEU A 100 1.17 -14.53 -4.44
CA LEU A 100 -0.21 -14.75 -4.93
C LEU A 100 -0.24 -15.49 -6.27
N GLU A 101 0.84 -15.42 -7.01
CA GLU A 101 1.11 -16.06 -8.28
C GLU A 101 2.62 -16.31 -8.37
N SER A 102 3.14 -16.87 -9.46
CA SER A 102 4.60 -16.96 -9.64
C SER A 102 5.20 -15.55 -9.57
N ALA A 103 6.16 -15.35 -8.68
CA ALA A 103 6.77 -14.05 -8.41
C ALA A 103 8.30 -14.13 -8.42
N THR A 104 8.94 -13.09 -8.91
CA THR A 104 10.40 -12.93 -8.91
C THR A 104 10.76 -11.72 -8.05
N ILE A 105 11.65 -11.92 -7.08
CA ILE A 105 12.02 -10.90 -6.09
C ILE A 105 13.54 -10.68 -6.15
N MET A 106 13.96 -9.41 -6.20
CA MET A 106 15.33 -8.97 -5.99
C MET A 106 15.53 -8.64 -4.53
N PHE A 107 16.48 -9.29 -3.86
CA PHE A 107 16.78 -9.08 -2.45
C PHE A 107 18.11 -8.37 -2.24
N PHE A 108 18.11 -7.47 -1.27
CA PHE A 108 19.31 -6.86 -0.68
C PHE A 108 19.36 -7.22 0.80
N LEU A 109 20.54 -7.50 1.33
CA LEU A 109 20.73 -7.44 2.77
C LEU A 109 20.57 -6.00 3.25
N ARG A 110 20.20 -5.82 4.52
CA ARG A 110 20.00 -4.47 5.09
C ARG A 110 21.24 -3.59 4.93
N GLU A 111 22.43 -4.15 5.13
CA GLU A 111 23.70 -3.46 4.97
C GLU A 111 23.98 -3.06 3.51
N ASP A 112 23.63 -3.92 2.56
CA ASP A 112 23.84 -3.68 1.14
C ASP A 112 22.90 -2.59 0.61
N ILE A 113 21.63 -2.57 1.03
CA ILE A 113 20.73 -1.48 0.63
C ILE A 113 21.22 -0.13 1.19
N LEU A 114 21.83 -0.09 2.38
CA LEU A 114 22.42 1.13 2.91
C LEU A 114 23.55 1.65 2.03
N LEU A 115 24.38 0.76 1.46
CA LEU A 115 25.41 1.15 0.49
C LEU A 115 24.78 1.79 -0.76
N LEU A 116 23.69 1.21 -1.25
CA LEU A 116 22.96 1.77 -2.40
C LEU A 116 22.38 3.16 -2.09
N LEU A 117 21.76 3.33 -0.91
CA LEU A 117 21.21 4.60 -0.45
C LEU A 117 22.28 5.68 -0.26
N GLN A 118 23.49 5.32 0.15
CA GLN A 118 24.61 6.23 0.31
C GLN A 118 25.19 6.69 -1.04
N LYS A 119 25.14 5.83 -2.06
CA LYS A 119 25.69 6.12 -3.38
C LYS A 119 24.91 7.19 -4.13
N ASP A 120 23.57 7.12 -4.07
CA ASP A 120 22.71 8.06 -4.77
C ASP A 120 21.67 8.65 -3.81
N LEU A 121 21.79 9.95 -3.59
CA LEU A 121 20.89 10.69 -2.71
C LEU A 121 19.43 10.68 -3.23
N ARG A 122 19.21 10.48 -4.54
CA ARG A 122 17.86 10.34 -5.11
C ARG A 122 17.20 9.07 -4.60
N ILE A 123 17.95 7.94 -4.61
CA ILE A 123 17.47 6.65 -4.06
C ILE A 123 17.15 6.79 -2.58
N MET A 124 18.03 7.44 -1.80
CA MET A 124 17.79 7.69 -0.38
C MET A 124 16.53 8.50 -0.15
N LYS A 125 16.33 9.60 -0.88
CA LYS A 125 15.13 10.44 -0.78
C LYS A 125 13.87 9.65 -1.13
N ASN A 126 13.90 8.86 -2.19
CA ASN A 126 12.80 8.02 -2.60
C ASN A 126 12.47 6.96 -1.53
N PHE A 127 13.49 6.31 -0.96
CA PHE A 127 13.33 5.33 0.12
C PHE A 127 12.67 5.93 1.36
N ILE A 128 13.13 7.11 1.78
CA ILE A 128 12.53 7.85 2.92
C ILE A 128 11.08 8.22 2.60
N SER A 129 10.82 8.70 1.37
CA SER A 129 9.47 9.04 0.90
C SER A 129 8.52 7.83 0.94
N GLU A 130 8.98 6.65 0.50
CA GLU A 130 8.21 5.41 0.56
C GLU A 130 7.83 5.02 2.01
N LEU A 131 8.80 5.06 2.93
CA LEU A 131 8.54 4.76 4.34
C LEU A 131 7.60 5.81 4.99
N ALA A 132 7.80 7.08 4.70
CA ALA A 132 6.97 8.17 5.21
C ALA A 132 5.54 8.06 4.66
N THR A 133 5.37 7.78 3.36
CA THR A 133 4.07 7.58 2.72
C THR A 133 3.33 6.38 3.32
N ALA A 134 4.02 5.26 3.53
CA ALA A 134 3.43 4.08 4.18
C ALA A 134 2.94 4.40 5.62
N SER A 135 3.73 5.16 6.39
CA SER A 135 3.35 5.61 7.73
C SER A 135 2.13 6.54 7.70
N PHE A 136 2.11 7.50 6.78
CA PHE A 136 0.99 8.43 6.60
C PHE A 136 -0.31 7.71 6.21
N MET A 137 -0.23 6.76 5.26
CA MET A 137 -1.39 5.96 4.86
C MET A 137 -1.92 5.08 6.01
N LEU A 138 -1.02 4.54 6.85
CA LEU A 138 -1.43 3.79 8.04
C LEU A 138 -2.16 4.69 9.04
N GLN A 139 -1.67 5.90 9.26
CA GLN A 139 -2.33 6.90 10.12
C GLN A 139 -3.74 7.24 9.60
N GLN A 140 -3.88 7.51 8.30
CA GLN A 140 -5.19 7.76 7.68
C GLN A 140 -6.14 6.57 7.84
N ARG A 141 -5.60 5.34 7.74
CA ARG A 141 -6.42 4.13 7.93
C ARG A 141 -6.87 3.97 9.38
N LEU A 142 -6.03 4.28 10.35
CA LEU A 142 -6.40 4.29 11.77
C LEU A 142 -7.49 5.32 12.04
N GLU A 143 -7.37 6.52 11.48
CA GLU A 143 -8.39 7.58 11.60
C GLU A 143 -9.72 7.14 10.95
N LEU A 144 -9.68 6.60 9.73
CA LEU A 144 -10.86 6.03 9.07
C LEU A 144 -11.58 4.99 9.95
N LEU A 145 -10.82 4.09 10.57
CA LEU A 145 -11.37 3.01 11.39
C LEU A 145 -11.86 3.49 12.76
N SER A 146 -11.38 4.65 13.26
CA SER A 146 -11.83 5.24 14.52
C SER A 146 -13.25 5.80 14.47
N TYR A 147 -13.75 6.15 13.29
CA TYR A 147 -15.15 6.55 13.15
C TYR A 147 -16.10 5.37 13.40
N ASN A 148 -17.15 5.61 14.19
CA ASN A 148 -18.16 4.58 14.49
C ASN A 148 -19.20 4.46 13.37
N GLY A 149 -19.58 5.57 12.74
CA GLY A 149 -20.61 5.62 11.70
C GLY A 149 -20.08 5.27 10.32
N ILE A 150 -20.85 4.50 9.55
CA ILE A 150 -20.49 4.15 8.17
C ILE A 150 -20.52 5.39 7.28
N ALA A 151 -21.50 6.30 7.50
CA ALA A 151 -21.56 7.59 6.81
C ALA A 151 -20.30 8.44 7.07
N GLN A 152 -19.82 8.49 8.32
CA GLN A 152 -18.58 9.18 8.69
C GLN A 152 -17.37 8.57 7.98
N LYS A 153 -17.23 7.24 7.97
CA LYS A 153 -16.15 6.55 7.25
C LYS A 153 -16.18 6.86 5.76
N ALA A 154 -17.38 6.86 5.14
CA ALA A 154 -17.53 7.19 3.72
C ALA A 154 -17.16 8.65 3.44
N ALA A 155 -17.68 9.60 4.25
CA ALA A 155 -17.37 11.02 4.15
C ALA A 155 -15.87 11.29 4.30
N PHE A 156 -15.23 10.72 5.33
CA PHE A 156 -13.80 10.83 5.56
C PHE A 156 -12.99 10.37 4.33
N TYR A 157 -13.28 9.16 3.82
CA TYR A 157 -12.61 8.63 2.64
C TYR A 157 -12.74 9.57 1.44
N LEU A 158 -13.96 10.02 1.14
CA LEU A 158 -14.24 10.88 -0.01
C LEU A 158 -13.50 12.22 0.10
N LEU A 159 -13.52 12.84 1.28
CA LEU A 159 -12.85 14.11 1.56
C LEU A 159 -11.33 14.00 1.42
N ILE A 160 -10.72 12.91 1.93
CA ILE A 160 -9.28 12.66 1.77
C ILE A 160 -8.91 12.51 0.30
N GLN A 161 -9.67 11.69 -0.45
CA GLN A 161 -9.40 11.47 -1.89
C GLN A 161 -9.58 12.77 -2.70
N ALA A 162 -10.57 13.57 -2.37
CA ALA A 162 -10.78 14.87 -3.01
C ALA A 162 -9.62 15.83 -2.75
N ARG A 163 -9.16 15.93 -1.49
CA ARG A 163 -8.00 16.78 -1.12
C ARG A 163 -6.72 16.32 -1.82
N GLN A 164 -6.47 15.02 -1.92
CA GLN A 164 -5.27 14.48 -2.57
C GLN A 164 -5.28 14.66 -4.09
N SER A 165 -6.43 14.49 -4.73
CA SER A 165 -6.56 14.60 -6.19
C SER A 165 -6.85 16.01 -6.70
N GLY A 166 -7.32 16.91 -5.83
CA GLY A 166 -7.84 18.23 -6.21
C GLY A 166 -9.14 18.17 -7.02
N LYS A 167 -9.87 17.03 -6.96
CA LYS A 167 -11.08 16.76 -7.77
C LYS A 167 -12.27 16.47 -6.87
N ASN A 168 -13.47 16.83 -7.33
CA ASN A 168 -14.74 16.46 -6.69
C ASN A 168 -15.27 15.08 -7.13
N VAL A 169 -14.75 14.52 -8.24
CA VAL A 169 -15.12 13.20 -8.75
C VAL A 169 -14.08 12.17 -8.29
N ILE A 170 -14.52 11.26 -7.43
CA ILE A 170 -13.69 10.26 -6.76
C ILE A 170 -14.01 8.88 -7.30
N LYS A 171 -12.99 8.16 -7.76
CA LYS A 171 -13.12 6.76 -8.14
C LYS A 171 -13.10 5.87 -6.90
N ILE A 172 -14.10 5.00 -6.75
CA ILE A 172 -14.12 4.02 -5.65
C ILE A 172 -12.99 2.99 -5.83
N PRO A 173 -12.39 2.46 -4.74
CA PRO A 173 -11.25 1.56 -4.81
C PRO A 173 -11.67 0.17 -5.33
N GLY A 174 -11.50 -0.06 -6.63
CA GLY A 174 -11.82 -1.30 -7.32
C GLY A 174 -13.34 -1.55 -7.43
N SER A 175 -14.01 -1.88 -6.34
CA SER A 175 -15.44 -2.13 -6.27
C SER A 175 -16.04 -1.68 -4.93
N VAL A 176 -17.37 -1.56 -4.87
CA VAL A 176 -18.07 -1.27 -3.59
C VAL A 176 -17.80 -2.33 -2.54
N SER A 177 -17.64 -3.59 -2.94
CA SER A 177 -17.28 -4.69 -2.03
C SER A 177 -15.88 -4.51 -1.46
N ASN A 178 -14.91 -4.16 -2.31
CA ASN A 178 -13.55 -3.89 -1.87
C ASN A 178 -13.49 -2.66 -0.95
N TRP A 179 -14.23 -1.61 -1.29
CA TRP A 179 -14.30 -0.40 -0.45
C TRP A 179 -14.94 -0.69 0.93
N ALA A 180 -16.01 -1.49 0.97
CA ALA A 180 -16.62 -1.94 2.22
C ALA A 180 -15.64 -2.74 3.10
N MET A 181 -14.83 -3.60 2.48
CA MET A 181 -13.76 -4.35 3.17
C MET A 181 -12.69 -3.40 3.74
N ILE A 182 -12.25 -2.38 2.99
CA ILE A 182 -11.30 -1.35 3.48
C ILE A 182 -11.86 -0.64 4.71
N MET A 183 -13.17 -0.36 4.74
CA MET A 183 -13.85 0.32 5.86
C MET A 183 -14.23 -0.60 7.01
N ASN A 184 -14.01 -1.91 6.87
CA ASN A 184 -14.45 -2.94 7.81
C ASN A 184 -15.96 -2.89 8.07
N VAL A 185 -16.76 -2.84 6.99
CA VAL A 185 -18.23 -2.81 7.04
C VAL A 185 -18.82 -3.75 5.98
N SER A 186 -20.12 -4.10 6.09
CA SER A 186 -20.78 -4.88 5.06
C SER A 186 -21.03 -4.03 3.80
N ARG A 187 -20.96 -4.67 2.62
CA ARG A 187 -21.29 -4.02 1.34
C ARG A 187 -22.70 -3.41 1.34
N SER A 188 -23.70 -4.15 1.88
CA SER A 188 -25.08 -3.68 1.95
C SER A 188 -25.24 -2.46 2.85
N SER A 189 -24.55 -2.45 3.99
CA SER A 189 -24.56 -1.29 4.90
C SER A 189 -23.90 -0.07 4.28
N LEU A 190 -22.74 -0.23 3.63
CA LEU A 190 -22.10 0.87 2.92
C LEU A 190 -22.99 1.42 1.81
N HIS A 191 -23.56 0.53 0.97
CA HIS A 191 -24.45 0.96 -0.11
C HIS A 191 -25.65 1.77 0.40
N ARG A 192 -26.28 1.32 1.49
CA ARG A 192 -27.42 2.03 2.11
C ARG A 192 -27.03 3.42 2.59
N GLU A 193 -25.87 3.56 3.24
CA GLU A 193 -25.42 4.87 3.72
C GLU A 193 -25.03 5.81 2.56
N LEU A 194 -24.40 5.28 1.49
CA LEU A 194 -24.12 6.09 0.30
C LEU A 194 -25.41 6.59 -0.37
N LYS A 195 -26.46 5.76 -0.41
CA LYS A 195 -27.77 6.17 -0.94
C LYS A 195 -28.45 7.23 -0.05
N LYS A 196 -28.23 7.26 1.26
CA LYS A 196 -28.70 8.34 2.13
C LYS A 196 -27.96 9.64 1.86
N LEU A 197 -26.61 9.59 1.78
CA LEU A 197 -25.82 10.78 1.44
C LEU A 197 -26.21 11.37 0.07
N GLU A 198 -26.59 10.52 -0.89
CA GLU A 198 -27.11 10.93 -2.19
C GLU A 198 -28.51 11.59 -2.05
N ALA A 199 -29.42 10.99 -1.30
CA ALA A 199 -30.76 11.54 -1.06
C ALA A 199 -30.69 12.90 -0.33
N ASP A 200 -29.72 13.07 0.56
CA ASP A 200 -29.44 14.33 1.25
C ASP A 200 -28.73 15.37 0.36
N GLY A 201 -28.41 15.03 -0.91
CA GLY A 201 -27.82 15.94 -1.89
C GLY A 201 -26.31 16.17 -1.72
N LEU A 202 -25.64 15.44 -0.81
CA LEU A 202 -24.22 15.65 -0.53
C LEU A 202 -23.29 15.08 -1.62
N ILE A 203 -23.74 14.00 -2.27
CA ILE A 203 -22.98 13.29 -3.30
C ILE A 203 -23.89 12.85 -4.45
N ALA A 204 -23.33 12.61 -5.64
CA ALA A 204 -23.92 11.75 -6.66
C ALA A 204 -23.22 10.39 -6.66
N TYR A 205 -23.99 9.31 -6.47
CA TYR A 205 -23.49 7.95 -6.32
C TYR A 205 -23.73 7.13 -7.59
N ALA A 206 -22.76 7.13 -8.51
CA ALA A 206 -22.80 6.42 -9.78
C ALA A 206 -21.53 5.53 -9.95
N PRO A 207 -21.48 4.33 -9.31
CA PRO A 207 -20.30 3.47 -9.43
C PRO A 207 -19.87 3.24 -10.88
N PRO A 208 -18.54 3.32 -11.16
CA PRO A 208 -17.41 3.27 -10.23
C PRO A 208 -16.96 4.63 -9.68
N VAL A 209 -17.75 5.69 -9.81
CA VAL A 209 -17.39 7.03 -9.34
C VAL A 209 -18.42 7.60 -8.36
N ILE A 210 -17.97 8.52 -7.54
CA ILE A 210 -18.81 9.36 -6.68
C ILE A 210 -18.38 10.80 -6.91
N GLU A 211 -19.37 11.69 -7.13
CA GLU A 211 -19.14 13.11 -7.20
C GLU A 211 -19.58 13.78 -5.90
N ILE A 212 -18.73 14.63 -5.34
CA ILE A 212 -19.04 15.41 -4.14
C ILE A 212 -19.70 16.72 -4.59
N HIS A 213 -20.92 16.97 -4.13
CA HIS A 213 -21.68 18.19 -4.42
C HIS A 213 -21.50 19.25 -3.35
N ASP A 214 -21.46 18.85 -2.08
CA ASP A 214 -21.33 19.77 -0.95
C ASP A 214 -20.24 19.29 0.01
N PHE A 215 -19.06 19.93 -0.06
CA PHE A 215 -17.91 19.62 0.78
C PHE A 215 -18.14 19.97 2.25
N ASP A 216 -18.79 21.09 2.53
CA ASP A 216 -19.02 21.56 3.91
C ASP A 216 -20.04 20.67 4.61
N ALA A 217 -21.15 20.34 3.92
CA ALA A 217 -22.13 19.41 4.47
C ALA A 217 -21.51 18.01 4.69
N LEU A 218 -20.66 17.53 3.75
CA LEU A 218 -19.97 16.26 3.89
C LEU A 218 -18.94 16.29 5.05
N GLN A 219 -18.25 17.42 5.27
CA GLN A 219 -17.38 17.63 6.43
C GLN A 219 -18.16 17.57 7.76
N ASN A 220 -19.37 18.13 7.80
CA ASN A 220 -20.24 18.11 8.98
C ASN A 220 -20.73 16.69 9.34
N VAL A 221 -20.72 15.74 8.40
CA VAL A 221 -21.03 14.32 8.69
C VAL A 221 -20.02 13.73 9.67
N LEU A 222 -18.75 14.18 9.65
CA LEU A 222 -17.69 13.67 10.53
C LEU A 222 -17.93 14.01 12.01
N SER A 223 -18.69 15.06 12.29
CA SER A 223 -18.92 15.59 13.64
C SER A 223 -20.19 15.04 14.31
N LYS A 224 -20.96 14.21 13.59
CA LYS A 224 -22.18 13.57 14.11
C LYS A 224 -21.87 12.21 14.71
#